data_10cacbbd8caa3592a647ca653c742656
#
_entry.id   10cacbbd8caa3592a647ca653c742656
#
_cell.length_a   1.000
_cell.length_b   1.000
_cell.length_c   1.000
_cell.angle_alpha   90.00
_cell.angle_beta   90.00
_cell.angle_gamma   90.00
#
_symmetry.space_group_name_H-M   'P 1'
#
loop_
_entity.id
_entity.type
_entity.pdbx_description
1 polymer ?
#
loop_
_entity_poly.entity_id
_entity_poly.type
_entity_poly.pdbx_seq_one_letter_code
_entity_poly.pdbx_strand_id
1 'polypeptide(L)'
;NYKGLDLESFNAEPTDEEVEKIVLSFLESRSDMKTIMEDRPVSDADWVDIDFDGYINGEKQDKLSAKGYVCKIGDKMTIIDDLSKGISGMRSGSEKDISTKYPDDYHAEDIKGKEVTFKVKLNKIMERILPELTDEMVKELKLGSSKDEFYSNIKENIRARKNESKNSHLRKQVIDKLIEANKFEVSALEVERKVPEVQERALHNVFGHHAQKNLNESQKKEFFDKHMDEIRKVAEDEIRISYIIDA
;
A
#
# COMPACT_ATOMS: atom_id res chain seq x y z
N ASN A 1 -17.99 -18.68 -30.57
CA ASN A 1 -18.61 -19.65 -29.66
C ASN A 1 -18.36 -19.20 -28.21
N TYR A 2 -19.42 -18.82 -27.50
CA TYR A 2 -19.33 -18.28 -26.12
C TYR A 2 -19.86 -19.26 -25.05
N LYS A 3 -20.31 -20.46 -25.45
CA LYS A 3 -20.84 -21.46 -24.52
C LYS A 3 -19.76 -22.42 -24.06
N GLY A 4 -19.82 -22.83 -22.79
CA GLY A 4 -18.91 -23.82 -22.23
C GLY A 4 -17.52 -23.29 -21.88
N LEU A 5 -17.38 -21.97 -21.60
CA LEU A 5 -16.15 -21.42 -21.09
C LEU A 5 -15.93 -21.89 -19.64
N ASP A 6 -14.82 -22.55 -19.40
CA ASP A 6 -14.40 -22.93 -18.06
C ASP A 6 -13.74 -21.73 -17.37
N LEU A 7 -14.35 -21.22 -16.28
CA LEU A 7 -13.92 -20.04 -15.59
C LEU A 7 -13.47 -20.39 -14.17
N GLU A 8 -12.32 -19.90 -13.80
CA GLU A 8 -11.82 -19.99 -12.43
C GLU A 8 -12.46 -18.93 -11.55
N SER A 9 -13.00 -19.36 -10.42
CA SER A 9 -13.64 -18.48 -9.46
C SER A 9 -13.05 -18.70 -8.07
N PHE A 10 -12.99 -17.66 -7.26
CA PHE A 10 -12.57 -17.74 -5.87
C PHE A 10 -13.73 -17.44 -4.91
N ASN A 11 -13.55 -17.87 -3.65
CA ASN A 11 -14.52 -17.62 -2.61
C ASN A 11 -14.53 -16.13 -2.24
N ALA A 12 -15.71 -15.51 -2.29
CA ALA A 12 -15.92 -14.11 -1.91
C ALA A 12 -16.42 -13.93 -0.47
N GLU A 13 -16.57 -15.02 0.29
CA GLU A 13 -16.99 -14.92 1.69
C GLU A 13 -15.85 -14.33 2.56
N PRO A 14 -16.18 -13.40 3.47
CA PRO A 14 -15.24 -12.88 4.44
C PRO A 14 -14.79 -13.97 5.41
N THR A 15 -13.51 -13.99 5.74
CA THR A 15 -13.01 -14.81 6.84
C THR A 15 -13.07 -14.03 8.15
N ASP A 16 -13.16 -14.72 9.29
CA ASP A 16 -13.12 -14.05 10.58
C ASP A 16 -11.78 -13.32 10.81
N GLU A 17 -10.67 -13.85 10.30
CA GLU A 17 -9.36 -13.18 10.35
C GLU A 17 -9.35 -11.83 9.62
N GLU A 18 -10.01 -11.73 8.46
CA GLU A 18 -10.11 -10.47 7.71
C GLU A 18 -10.94 -9.43 8.49
N VAL A 19 -12.01 -9.88 9.14
CA VAL A 19 -12.85 -9.02 9.97
C VAL A 19 -12.08 -8.52 11.18
N GLU A 20 -11.44 -9.42 11.92
CA GLU A 20 -10.65 -9.08 13.11
C GLU A 20 -9.49 -8.14 12.77
N LYS A 21 -8.84 -8.32 11.63
CA LYS A 21 -7.78 -7.42 11.16
C LYS A 21 -8.29 -5.99 10.97
N ILE A 22 -9.49 -5.82 10.40
CA ILE A 22 -10.09 -4.48 10.23
C ILE A 22 -10.46 -3.89 11.58
N VAL A 23 -11.08 -4.69 12.48
CA VAL A 23 -11.45 -4.25 13.82
C VAL A 23 -10.20 -3.85 14.61
N LEU A 24 -9.13 -4.64 14.56
CA LEU A 24 -7.86 -4.34 15.21
C LEU A 24 -7.27 -3.03 14.67
N SER A 25 -7.20 -2.87 13.35
CA SER A 25 -6.71 -1.62 12.73
C SER A 25 -7.54 -0.40 13.13
N PHE A 26 -8.85 -0.57 13.25
CA PHE A 26 -9.76 0.46 13.74
C PHE A 26 -9.45 0.85 15.19
N LEU A 27 -9.28 -0.13 16.10
CA LEU A 27 -8.92 0.11 17.49
C LEU A 27 -7.50 0.70 17.63
N GLU A 28 -6.56 0.22 16.84
CA GLU A 28 -5.19 0.77 16.79
C GLU A 28 -5.15 2.26 16.41
N SER A 29 -6.02 2.67 15.49
CA SER A 29 -6.12 4.08 15.10
C SER A 29 -6.67 5.00 16.20
N ARG A 30 -7.22 4.41 17.27
CA ARG A 30 -7.82 5.09 18.44
C ARG A 30 -7.13 4.73 19.75
N SER A 31 -6.00 4.05 19.63
CA SER A 31 -5.21 3.64 20.79
C SER A 31 -4.50 4.82 21.43
N ASP A 32 -4.41 4.80 22.74
CA ASP A 32 -3.57 5.70 23.50
C ASP A 32 -2.18 5.13 23.72
N MET A 33 -1.21 6.02 23.81
CA MET A 33 0.17 5.67 24.12
C MET A 33 0.47 5.98 25.57
N LYS A 34 0.70 4.95 26.40
CA LYS A 34 1.02 5.07 27.81
C LYS A 34 2.51 4.87 28.05
N THR A 35 3.12 5.79 28.76
CA THR A 35 4.53 5.65 29.17
C THR A 35 4.69 4.55 30.19
N ILE A 36 5.63 3.66 29.97
CA ILE A 36 6.04 2.64 30.94
C ILE A 36 6.99 3.27 31.93
N MET A 37 6.58 3.30 33.20
CA MET A 37 7.34 3.93 34.30
C MET A 37 8.38 2.98 34.91
N GLU A 38 8.31 1.70 34.58
CA GLU A 38 9.27 0.70 35.04
C GLU A 38 10.63 0.91 34.35
N ASP A 39 11.72 0.90 35.16
CA ASP A 39 13.08 0.95 34.61
C ASP A 39 13.50 -0.43 34.07
N ARG A 40 13.10 -0.69 32.86
CA ARG A 40 13.48 -1.89 32.11
C ARG A 40 14.12 -1.55 30.76
N PRO A 41 14.87 -2.47 30.17
CA PRO A 41 15.34 -2.29 28.79
C PRO A 41 14.18 -2.39 27.78
N VAL A 42 14.37 -1.73 26.64
CA VAL A 42 13.50 -1.87 25.46
C VAL A 42 13.49 -3.31 24.98
N SER A 43 12.30 -3.84 24.80
CA SER A 43 12.04 -5.16 24.19
C SER A 43 11.49 -5.05 22.79
N ASP A 44 11.53 -6.15 22.05
CA ASP A 44 10.89 -6.24 20.74
C ASP A 44 9.38 -5.96 20.86
N ALA A 45 8.85 -5.27 19.87
CA ALA A 45 7.47 -4.79 19.81
C ALA A 45 7.08 -3.66 20.78
N ASP A 46 7.99 -3.14 21.61
CA ASP A 46 7.75 -1.91 22.36
C ASP A 46 7.60 -0.71 21.43
N TRP A 47 6.82 0.26 21.88
CA TRP A 47 6.83 1.59 21.32
C TRP A 47 7.83 2.47 22.05
N VAL A 48 8.56 3.28 21.32
CA VAL A 48 9.57 4.18 21.89
C VAL A 48 9.40 5.58 21.35
N ASP A 49 9.70 6.56 22.21
CA ASP A 49 9.86 7.97 21.83
C ASP A 49 11.35 8.27 21.85
N ILE A 50 11.90 8.64 20.71
CA ILE A 50 13.32 8.88 20.52
C ILE A 50 13.59 10.25 19.91
N ASP A 51 14.73 10.82 20.29
CA ASP A 51 15.38 11.88 19.51
C ASP A 51 16.55 11.26 18.77
N PHE A 52 16.75 11.65 17.54
CA PHE A 52 17.93 11.21 16.79
C PHE A 52 18.45 12.30 15.86
N ASP A 53 19.77 12.30 15.71
CA ASP A 53 20.49 13.14 14.77
C ASP A 53 21.34 12.24 13.87
N GLY A 54 21.13 12.33 12.54
CA GLY A 54 21.89 11.58 11.55
C GLY A 54 23.10 12.35 11.02
N TYR A 55 24.23 11.65 10.92
CA TYR A 55 25.50 12.20 10.46
C TYR A 55 26.03 11.40 9.26
N ILE A 56 26.47 12.09 8.22
CA ILE A 56 27.19 11.51 7.08
C ILE A 56 28.60 12.12 7.08
N ASN A 57 29.63 11.30 7.15
CA ASN A 57 31.04 11.75 7.22
C ASN A 57 31.30 12.79 8.33
N GLY A 58 30.58 12.68 9.45
CA GLY A 58 30.71 13.60 10.59
C GLY A 58 29.89 14.90 10.49
N GLU A 59 29.22 15.14 9.37
CA GLU A 59 28.33 16.29 9.17
C GLU A 59 26.88 15.94 9.46
N LYS A 60 26.23 16.75 10.31
CA LYS A 60 24.82 16.57 10.65
C LYS A 60 23.92 16.82 9.44
N GLN A 61 22.96 15.96 9.26
CA GLN A 61 21.95 16.04 8.21
C GLN A 61 20.57 16.33 8.83
N ASP A 62 20.03 17.52 8.61
CA ASP A 62 18.73 17.92 9.16
C ASP A 62 17.59 17.01 8.66
N LYS A 63 17.66 16.52 7.42
CA LYS A 63 16.69 15.59 6.85
C LYS A 63 16.69 14.21 7.53
N LEU A 64 17.76 13.86 8.24
CA LEU A 64 17.94 12.61 8.97
C LEU A 64 17.90 12.82 10.48
N SER A 65 17.28 13.90 10.94
CA SER A 65 17.20 14.26 12.36
C SER A 65 15.74 14.50 12.74
N ALA A 66 15.33 14.01 13.90
CA ALA A 66 14.00 14.25 14.46
C ALA A 66 14.05 14.25 15.99
N LYS A 67 13.08 14.93 16.59
CA LYS A 67 12.83 14.92 18.04
C LYS A 67 11.42 14.43 18.32
N GLY A 68 11.27 13.65 19.40
CA GLY A 68 10.00 13.09 19.80
C GLY A 68 9.42 12.11 18.76
N TYR A 69 10.30 11.42 18.05
CA TYR A 69 9.85 10.46 17.04
C TYR A 69 9.37 9.18 17.71
N VAL A 70 8.10 8.86 17.48
CA VAL A 70 7.46 7.67 18.05
C VAL A 70 7.47 6.55 17.01
N CYS A 71 8.09 5.42 17.37
CA CYS A 71 8.17 4.25 16.52
C CYS A 71 8.00 2.94 17.30
N LYS A 72 7.67 1.88 16.58
CA LYS A 72 7.58 0.52 17.14
C LYS A 72 8.84 -0.25 16.82
N ILE A 73 9.46 -0.86 17.81
CA ILE A 73 10.64 -1.71 17.61
C ILE A 73 10.25 -2.97 16.83
N GLY A 74 11.04 -3.29 15.80
CA GLY A 74 10.77 -4.41 14.89
C GLY A 74 9.80 -4.11 13.74
N ASP A 75 9.19 -2.93 13.69
CA ASP A 75 8.31 -2.53 12.59
C ASP A 75 9.08 -1.75 11.52
N LYS A 76 9.33 -2.42 10.38
CA LYS A 76 10.05 -1.85 9.23
C LYS A 76 9.37 -0.65 8.56
N MET A 77 8.09 -0.42 8.86
CA MET A 77 7.33 0.73 8.32
C MET A 77 7.64 2.02 9.08
N THR A 78 8.00 1.91 10.36
CA THR A 78 8.22 3.06 11.23
C THR A 78 9.68 3.34 11.54
N ILE A 79 10.56 2.33 11.43
CA ILE A 79 11.98 2.48 11.74
C ILE A 79 12.82 1.48 10.91
N ILE A 80 14.03 1.88 10.52
CA ILE A 80 14.96 0.99 9.83
C ILE A 80 15.49 -0.09 10.78
N ASP A 81 15.72 -1.28 10.23
CA ASP A 81 16.09 -2.48 11.00
C ASP A 81 17.32 -2.27 11.92
N ASP A 82 18.34 -1.56 11.44
CA ASP A 82 19.56 -1.35 12.21
C ASP A 82 19.37 -0.41 13.40
N LEU A 83 18.55 0.65 13.23
CA LEU A 83 18.15 1.50 14.35
C LEU A 83 17.33 0.71 15.36
N SER A 84 16.35 -0.06 14.88
CA SER A 84 15.52 -0.91 15.73
C SER A 84 16.36 -1.87 16.58
N LYS A 85 17.30 -2.58 15.97
CA LYS A 85 18.24 -3.45 16.68
C LYS A 85 19.16 -2.69 17.65
N GLY A 86 19.60 -1.51 17.24
CA GLY A 86 20.46 -0.66 18.05
C GLY A 86 19.76 -0.13 19.31
N ILE A 87 18.46 0.17 19.22
CA ILE A 87 17.64 0.68 20.32
C ILE A 87 17.18 -0.47 21.25
N SER A 88 16.99 -1.66 20.73
CA SER A 88 16.67 -2.83 21.57
C SER A 88 17.69 -2.99 22.68
N GLY A 89 17.23 -3.17 23.92
CA GLY A 89 18.06 -3.24 25.12
C GLY A 89 18.48 -1.90 25.73
N MET A 90 18.19 -0.74 25.09
CA MET A 90 18.43 0.56 25.70
C MET A 90 17.45 0.81 26.87
N ARG A 91 17.81 1.72 27.78
CA ARG A 91 16.93 2.19 28.87
C ARG A 91 16.51 3.64 28.64
N SER A 92 15.37 4.02 29.20
CA SER A 92 14.91 5.41 29.13
C SER A 92 15.98 6.39 29.61
N GLY A 93 16.16 7.47 28.85
CA GLY A 93 17.18 8.49 29.13
C GLY A 93 18.58 8.16 28.61
N SER A 94 18.85 6.94 28.12
CA SER A 94 20.17 6.58 27.58
C SER A 94 20.36 7.10 26.16
N GLU A 95 21.62 7.29 25.79
CA GLU A 95 22.05 7.70 24.44
C GLU A 95 22.98 6.65 23.83
N LYS A 96 22.90 6.47 22.51
CA LYS A 96 23.74 5.51 21.79
C LYS A 96 23.95 5.95 20.35
N ASP A 97 25.16 5.74 19.85
CA ASP A 97 25.49 5.91 18.44
C ASP A 97 25.23 4.59 17.70
N ILE A 98 24.44 4.67 16.63
CA ILE A 98 24.05 3.52 15.82
C ILE A 98 24.41 3.83 14.37
N SER A 99 25.30 3.01 13.78
CA SER A 99 25.67 3.15 12.37
C SER A 99 24.90 2.19 11.50
N THR A 100 24.45 2.66 10.35
CA THR A 100 23.79 1.86 9.33
C THR A 100 24.33 2.23 7.96
N LYS A 101 24.38 1.25 7.06
CA LYS A 101 24.72 1.47 5.66
C LYS A 101 23.47 1.34 4.79
N TYR A 102 23.13 2.40 4.10
CA TYR A 102 22.02 2.39 3.17
C TYR A 102 22.36 1.59 1.89
N PRO A 103 21.41 0.85 1.30
CA PRO A 103 21.62 0.13 0.05
C PRO A 103 22.01 1.04 -1.12
N ASP A 104 22.72 0.50 -2.11
CA ASP A 104 23.13 1.23 -3.30
C ASP A 104 21.95 1.55 -4.25
N ASP A 105 20.82 0.89 -4.09
CA ASP A 105 19.57 1.09 -4.81
C ASP A 105 18.52 1.90 -4.02
N TYR A 106 18.93 2.54 -2.91
CA TYR A 106 18.01 3.31 -2.10
C TYR A 106 17.44 4.50 -2.89
N HIS A 107 16.14 4.78 -2.72
CA HIS A 107 15.41 5.77 -3.51
C HIS A 107 15.88 7.22 -3.34
N ALA A 108 16.55 7.57 -2.22
CA ALA A 108 17.06 8.91 -1.96
C ALA A 108 18.55 8.98 -2.33
N GLU A 109 18.86 9.69 -3.41
CA GLU A 109 20.21 9.86 -3.95
C GLU A 109 21.21 10.44 -2.93
N ASP A 110 20.72 11.30 -2.01
CA ASP A 110 21.54 11.97 -1.01
C ASP A 110 22.18 11.01 0.01
N ILE A 111 21.58 9.83 0.24
CA ILE A 111 22.00 8.86 1.26
C ILE A 111 22.31 7.46 0.70
N LYS A 112 22.02 7.22 -0.55
CA LYS A 112 22.27 5.99 -1.29
C LYS A 112 23.72 5.52 -1.15
N GLY A 113 23.91 4.27 -0.73
CA GLY A 113 25.23 3.64 -0.56
C GLY A 113 26.09 4.23 0.57
N LYS A 114 25.60 5.26 1.28
CA LYS A 114 26.37 5.95 2.34
C LYS A 114 26.19 5.28 3.69
N GLU A 115 27.23 5.38 4.50
CA GLU A 115 27.14 5.05 5.92
C GLU A 115 26.66 6.28 6.70
N VAL A 116 25.60 6.08 7.49
CA VAL A 116 24.99 7.11 8.34
C VAL A 116 25.13 6.68 9.79
N THR A 117 25.66 7.54 10.61
CA THR A 117 25.69 7.35 12.07
C THR A 117 24.60 8.19 12.72
N PHE A 118 23.69 7.51 13.41
CA PHE A 118 22.60 8.13 14.16
C PHE A 118 22.99 8.24 15.63
N LYS A 119 22.98 9.44 16.19
CA LYS A 119 23.02 9.64 17.63
C LYS A 119 21.60 9.60 18.14
N VAL A 120 21.27 8.53 18.82
CA VAL A 120 19.90 8.25 19.29
C VAL A 120 19.83 8.45 20.79
N LYS A 121 18.85 9.20 21.25
CA LYS A 121 18.46 9.34 22.65
C LYS A 121 17.09 8.72 22.85
N LEU A 122 17.00 7.75 23.73
CA LEU A 122 15.73 7.15 24.13
C LEU A 122 15.06 8.00 25.20
N ASN A 123 13.97 8.68 24.87
CA ASN A 123 13.25 9.53 25.82
C ASN A 123 12.40 8.68 26.78
N LYS A 124 11.59 7.77 26.23
CA LYS A 124 10.68 6.91 27.01
C LYS A 124 10.30 5.65 26.24
N ILE A 125 9.95 4.62 27.00
CA ILE A 125 9.35 3.39 26.51
C ILE A 125 7.83 3.53 26.72
N MET A 126 7.04 3.11 25.74
CA MET A 126 5.60 3.23 25.75
C MET A 126 4.94 1.90 25.39
N GLU A 127 3.73 1.72 25.86
CA GLU A 127 2.84 0.67 25.40
C GLU A 127 1.63 1.29 24.70
N ARG A 128 1.14 0.62 23.67
CA ARG A 128 -0.10 0.99 23.00
C ARG A 128 -1.26 0.34 23.73
N ILE A 129 -2.15 1.14 24.28
CA ILE A 129 -3.37 0.66 24.92
C ILE A 129 -4.50 0.76 23.91
N LEU A 130 -5.01 -0.40 23.49
CA LEU A 130 -6.20 -0.46 22.64
C LEU A 130 -7.45 -0.18 23.49
N PRO A 131 -8.34 0.69 23.02
CA PRO A 131 -9.64 0.86 23.67
C PRO A 131 -10.47 -0.42 23.51
N GLU A 132 -11.35 -0.67 24.48
CA GLU A 132 -12.33 -1.73 24.34
C GLU A 132 -13.41 -1.30 23.33
N LEU A 133 -13.75 -2.19 22.41
CA LEU A 133 -14.88 -1.95 21.52
C LEU A 133 -16.19 -2.09 22.29
N THR A 134 -16.89 -0.99 22.50
CA THR A 134 -18.19 -0.96 23.19
C THR A 134 -19.30 -0.53 22.24
N ASP A 135 -20.55 -0.85 22.59
CA ASP A 135 -21.74 -0.38 21.85
C ASP A 135 -21.84 1.14 21.86
N GLU A 136 -21.41 1.78 22.97
CA GLU A 136 -21.36 3.24 23.10
C GLU A 136 -20.40 3.84 22.09
N MET A 137 -19.18 3.30 21.99
CA MET A 137 -18.19 3.75 21.02
C MET A 137 -18.71 3.62 19.58
N VAL A 138 -19.35 2.51 19.24
CA VAL A 138 -19.93 2.27 17.91
C VAL A 138 -21.01 3.31 17.59
N LYS A 139 -21.89 3.63 18.56
CA LYS A 139 -22.95 4.65 18.41
C LYS A 139 -22.40 6.06 18.28
N GLU A 140 -21.47 6.45 19.14
CA GLU A 140 -20.83 7.77 19.11
C GLU A 140 -20.14 8.05 17.77
N LEU A 141 -19.48 7.02 17.22
CA LEU A 141 -18.80 7.10 15.93
C LEU A 141 -19.71 6.89 14.73
N LYS A 142 -21.02 6.66 14.96
CA LYS A 142 -22.03 6.43 13.91
C LYS A 142 -21.70 5.26 12.98
N LEU A 143 -21.12 4.20 13.53
CA LEU A 143 -20.70 3.00 12.80
C LEU A 143 -21.76 1.89 12.88
N GLY A 144 -22.79 2.06 13.70
CA GLY A 144 -23.90 1.16 13.94
C GLY A 144 -24.57 1.42 15.28
N SER A 145 -25.53 0.60 15.63
CA SER A 145 -26.24 0.66 16.92
C SER A 145 -25.64 -0.29 17.98
N SER A 146 -24.79 -1.20 17.57
CA SER A 146 -24.15 -2.19 18.45
C SER A 146 -22.86 -2.72 17.82
N LYS A 147 -22.04 -3.43 18.64
CA LYS A 147 -20.86 -4.17 18.16
C LYS A 147 -21.24 -5.18 17.07
N ASP A 148 -22.33 -5.92 17.27
CA ASP A 148 -22.76 -6.94 16.31
C ASP A 148 -23.11 -6.32 14.95
N GLU A 149 -23.76 -5.17 14.93
CA GLU A 149 -24.03 -4.43 13.70
C GLU A 149 -22.75 -3.91 13.06
N PHE A 150 -21.80 -3.43 13.84
CA PHE A 150 -20.50 -3.00 13.36
C PHE A 150 -19.73 -4.15 12.68
N TYR A 151 -19.68 -5.32 13.32
CA TYR A 151 -19.08 -6.53 12.74
C TYR A 151 -19.82 -6.96 11.46
N SER A 152 -21.15 -6.91 11.45
CA SER A 152 -21.96 -7.22 10.27
C SER A 152 -21.64 -6.28 9.11
N ASN A 153 -21.57 -4.97 9.37
CA ASN A 153 -21.22 -3.96 8.36
C ASN A 153 -19.83 -4.18 7.78
N ILE A 154 -18.84 -4.56 8.61
CA ILE A 154 -17.49 -4.91 8.13
C ILE A 154 -17.56 -6.14 7.22
N LYS A 155 -18.28 -7.22 7.64
CA LYS A 155 -18.45 -8.43 6.83
C LYS A 155 -19.08 -8.12 5.47
N GLU A 156 -20.12 -7.30 5.45
CA GLU A 156 -20.78 -6.88 4.20
C GLU A 156 -19.86 -6.07 3.30
N ASN A 157 -19.08 -5.16 3.85
CA ASN A 157 -18.10 -4.37 3.10
C ASN A 157 -17.00 -5.26 2.48
N ILE A 158 -16.46 -6.23 3.24
CA ILE A 158 -15.48 -7.18 2.72
C ILE A 158 -16.11 -8.02 1.61
N ARG A 159 -17.32 -8.55 1.83
CA ARG A 159 -18.06 -9.35 0.85
C ARG A 159 -18.31 -8.57 -0.45
N ALA A 160 -18.74 -7.31 -0.34
CA ALA A 160 -18.97 -6.45 -1.49
C ALA A 160 -17.69 -6.26 -2.32
N ARG A 161 -16.56 -5.93 -1.67
CA ARG A 161 -15.26 -5.77 -2.33
C ARG A 161 -14.77 -7.06 -2.98
N LYS A 162 -14.89 -8.20 -2.29
CA LYS A 162 -14.51 -9.51 -2.82
C LYS A 162 -15.38 -9.91 -4.02
N ASN A 163 -16.68 -9.64 -3.97
CA ASN A 163 -17.59 -9.88 -5.09
C ASN A 163 -17.27 -9.00 -6.30
N GLU A 164 -16.96 -7.74 -6.08
CA GLU A 164 -16.52 -6.83 -7.15
C GLU A 164 -15.23 -7.32 -7.81
N SER A 165 -14.23 -7.69 -6.99
CA SER A 165 -12.97 -8.27 -7.48
C SER A 165 -13.19 -9.57 -8.23
N LYS A 166 -14.04 -10.47 -7.70
CA LYS A 166 -14.44 -11.73 -8.35
C LYS A 166 -15.10 -11.49 -9.70
N ASN A 167 -16.07 -10.57 -9.75
CA ASN A 167 -16.75 -10.24 -10.99
C ASN A 167 -15.81 -9.62 -12.04
N SER A 168 -14.89 -8.76 -11.60
CA SER A 168 -13.87 -8.18 -12.46
C SER A 168 -12.94 -9.27 -13.02
N HIS A 169 -12.50 -10.20 -12.16
CA HIS A 169 -11.67 -11.33 -12.56
C HIS A 169 -12.38 -12.25 -13.56
N LEU A 170 -13.64 -12.60 -13.29
CA LEU A 170 -14.46 -13.41 -14.21
C LEU A 170 -14.68 -12.71 -15.55
N ARG A 171 -14.98 -11.41 -15.54
CA ARG A 171 -15.11 -10.62 -16.78
C ARG A 171 -13.82 -10.66 -17.61
N LYS A 172 -12.67 -10.49 -16.97
CA LYS A 172 -11.39 -10.58 -17.66
C LYS A 172 -11.18 -11.96 -18.28
N GLN A 173 -11.41 -13.04 -17.51
CA GLN A 173 -11.30 -14.41 -18.04
C GLN A 173 -12.23 -14.66 -19.24
N VAL A 174 -13.47 -14.18 -19.18
CA VAL A 174 -14.42 -14.31 -20.30
C VAL A 174 -13.86 -13.61 -21.54
N ILE A 175 -13.36 -12.39 -21.39
CA ILE A 175 -12.78 -11.60 -22.47
C ILE A 175 -11.58 -12.33 -23.07
N ASP A 176 -10.63 -12.75 -22.24
CA ASP A 176 -9.42 -13.43 -22.68
C ASP A 176 -9.75 -14.72 -23.45
N LYS A 177 -10.68 -15.53 -22.92
CA LYS A 177 -11.11 -16.79 -23.57
C LYS A 177 -11.93 -16.56 -24.85
N LEU A 178 -12.72 -15.50 -24.92
CA LEU A 178 -13.43 -15.12 -26.15
C LEU A 178 -12.45 -14.71 -27.25
N ILE A 179 -11.42 -13.94 -26.93
CA ILE A 179 -10.37 -13.55 -27.88
C ILE A 179 -9.61 -14.79 -28.35
N GLU A 180 -9.24 -15.70 -27.43
CA GLU A 180 -8.53 -16.95 -27.77
C GLU A 180 -9.35 -17.87 -28.68
N ALA A 181 -10.64 -17.97 -28.43
CA ALA A 181 -11.55 -18.85 -29.20
C ALA A 181 -11.95 -18.26 -30.56
N ASN A 182 -11.80 -16.96 -30.77
CA ASN A 182 -12.25 -16.26 -31.99
C ASN A 182 -11.10 -15.44 -32.57
N LYS A 183 -10.04 -16.11 -33.01
CA LYS A 183 -8.87 -15.45 -33.65
C LYS A 183 -9.23 -15.04 -35.09
N PHE A 184 -9.23 -13.73 -35.32
CA PHE A 184 -9.31 -13.13 -36.66
C PHE A 184 -8.45 -11.87 -36.70
N GLU A 185 -8.06 -11.48 -37.91
CA GLU A 185 -7.26 -10.26 -38.10
C GLU A 185 -8.15 -9.02 -38.01
N VAL A 186 -7.68 -8.04 -37.25
CA VAL A 186 -8.29 -6.71 -37.13
C VAL A 186 -7.57 -5.76 -38.06
N SER A 187 -8.31 -4.85 -38.68
CA SER A 187 -7.72 -3.84 -39.56
C SER A 187 -6.72 -2.95 -38.81
N ALA A 188 -5.47 -2.89 -39.30
CA ALA A 188 -4.47 -2.01 -38.73
C ALA A 188 -4.93 -0.53 -38.65
N LEU A 189 -5.75 -0.09 -39.61
CA LEU A 189 -6.31 1.27 -39.61
C LEU A 189 -7.28 1.49 -38.45
N GLU A 190 -8.07 0.49 -38.08
CA GLU A 190 -8.99 0.58 -36.94
C GLU A 190 -8.21 0.58 -35.61
N VAL A 191 -7.17 -0.25 -35.50
CA VAL A 191 -6.28 -0.23 -34.34
C VAL A 191 -5.67 1.15 -34.14
N GLU A 192 -5.07 1.73 -35.17
CA GLU A 192 -4.45 3.08 -35.09
C GLU A 192 -5.48 4.17 -34.73
N ARG A 193 -6.74 4.05 -35.14
CA ARG A 193 -7.81 4.96 -34.74
C ARG A 193 -8.20 4.82 -33.27
N LYS A 194 -8.05 3.61 -32.70
CA LYS A 194 -8.39 3.33 -31.30
C LYS A 194 -7.26 3.67 -30.34
N VAL A 195 -6.00 3.63 -30.81
CA VAL A 195 -4.80 3.91 -29.99
C VAL A 195 -4.89 5.19 -29.16
N PRO A 196 -5.33 6.36 -29.67
CA PRO A 196 -5.38 7.58 -28.84
C PRO A 196 -6.28 7.47 -27.61
N GLU A 197 -7.42 6.80 -27.73
CA GLU A 197 -8.34 6.55 -26.61
C GLU A 197 -7.70 5.65 -25.55
N VAL A 198 -7.02 4.59 -25.99
CA VAL A 198 -6.30 3.68 -25.09
C VAL A 198 -5.14 4.37 -24.41
N GLN A 199 -4.40 5.24 -25.11
CA GLN A 199 -3.32 6.06 -24.55
C GLN A 199 -3.81 6.95 -23.42
N GLU A 200 -4.91 7.67 -23.64
CA GLU A 200 -5.49 8.57 -22.61
C GLU A 200 -5.91 7.77 -21.37
N ARG A 201 -6.55 6.63 -21.57
CA ARG A 201 -6.96 5.76 -20.47
C ARG A 201 -5.75 5.13 -19.74
N ALA A 202 -4.71 4.76 -20.45
CA ALA A 202 -3.47 4.25 -19.86
C ALA A 202 -2.80 5.29 -18.96
N LEU A 203 -2.68 6.54 -19.41
CA LEU A 203 -2.19 7.64 -18.59
C LEU A 203 -3.05 7.85 -17.34
N HIS A 204 -4.37 7.84 -17.51
CA HIS A 204 -5.30 7.99 -16.39
C HIS A 204 -5.14 6.89 -15.34
N ASN A 205 -4.99 5.63 -15.77
CA ASN A 205 -4.85 4.49 -14.89
C ASN A 205 -3.52 4.50 -14.10
N VAL A 206 -2.43 4.95 -14.73
CA VAL A 206 -1.09 4.95 -14.10
C VAL A 206 -0.89 6.16 -13.19
N PHE A 207 -1.28 7.34 -13.63
CA PHE A 207 -0.97 8.60 -12.92
C PHE A 207 -2.17 9.18 -12.17
N GLY A 208 -3.40 8.73 -12.45
CA GLY A 208 -4.62 9.32 -11.93
C GLY A 208 -4.97 10.67 -12.58
N HIS A 209 -6.21 11.12 -12.38
CA HIS A 209 -6.76 12.29 -13.09
C HIS A 209 -5.99 13.59 -12.83
N HIS A 210 -5.51 13.83 -11.61
CA HIS A 210 -4.79 15.07 -11.27
C HIS A 210 -3.34 15.08 -11.74
N ALA A 211 -2.62 13.97 -11.56
CA ALA A 211 -1.21 13.89 -11.94
C ALA A 211 -1.04 13.84 -13.47
N GLN A 212 -1.95 13.19 -14.20
CA GLN A 212 -1.94 13.16 -15.67
C GLN A 212 -1.93 14.57 -16.29
N LYS A 213 -2.67 15.53 -15.70
CA LYS A 213 -2.74 16.92 -16.19
C LYS A 213 -1.43 17.69 -16.01
N ASN A 214 -0.57 17.26 -15.11
CA ASN A 214 0.71 17.91 -14.81
C ASN A 214 1.88 17.31 -15.61
N LEU A 215 1.65 16.23 -16.39
CA LEU A 215 2.67 15.64 -17.24
C LEU A 215 2.94 16.57 -18.45
N ASN A 216 4.22 16.86 -18.70
CA ASN A 216 4.62 17.55 -19.91
C ASN A 216 4.63 16.59 -21.12
N GLU A 217 4.67 17.16 -22.34
CA GLU A 217 4.61 16.37 -23.57
C GLU A 217 5.77 15.39 -23.73
N SER A 218 6.96 15.71 -23.19
CA SER A 218 8.12 14.82 -23.21
C SER A 218 7.88 13.58 -22.32
N GLN A 219 7.33 13.77 -21.13
CA GLN A 219 7.01 12.67 -20.20
C GLN A 219 5.91 11.76 -20.74
N LYS A 220 4.88 12.36 -21.37
CA LYS A 220 3.82 11.58 -22.04
C LYS A 220 4.39 10.77 -23.19
N LYS A 221 5.25 11.38 -24.01
CA LYS A 221 5.88 10.69 -25.13
C LYS A 221 6.75 9.53 -24.67
N GLU A 222 7.60 9.73 -23.68
CA GLU A 222 8.45 8.67 -23.11
C GLU A 222 7.60 7.50 -22.57
N PHE A 223 6.49 7.81 -21.87
CA PHE A 223 5.54 6.79 -21.40
C PHE A 223 4.94 6.01 -22.57
N PHE A 224 4.46 6.70 -23.60
CA PHE A 224 3.87 6.04 -24.78
C PHE A 224 4.88 5.22 -25.56
N ASP A 225 6.07 5.74 -25.80
CA ASP A 225 7.13 5.01 -26.50
C ASP A 225 7.48 3.70 -25.80
N LYS A 226 7.47 3.71 -24.45
CA LYS A 226 7.74 2.53 -23.64
C LYS A 226 6.60 1.49 -23.66
N HIS A 227 5.35 1.93 -23.77
CA HIS A 227 4.16 1.06 -23.63
C HIS A 227 3.37 0.90 -24.93
N MET A 228 3.89 1.33 -26.08
CA MET A 228 3.14 1.36 -27.34
C MET A 228 2.65 -0.01 -27.80
N ASP A 229 3.45 -1.06 -27.64
CA ASP A 229 3.09 -2.42 -28.04
C ASP A 229 1.91 -2.94 -27.19
N GLU A 230 1.92 -2.66 -25.88
CA GLU A 230 0.80 -3.01 -24.99
C GLU A 230 -0.47 -2.21 -25.33
N ILE A 231 -0.32 -0.93 -25.62
CA ILE A 231 -1.41 -0.03 -26.00
C ILE A 231 -2.06 -0.52 -27.30
N ARG A 232 -1.27 -0.87 -28.32
CA ARG A 232 -1.79 -1.43 -29.56
C ARG A 232 -2.50 -2.75 -29.38
N LYS A 233 -1.93 -3.63 -28.56
CA LYS A 233 -2.56 -4.92 -28.22
C LYS A 233 -3.90 -4.72 -27.53
N VAL A 234 -4.00 -3.82 -26.57
CA VAL A 234 -5.27 -3.49 -25.89
C VAL A 234 -6.29 -2.95 -26.90
N ALA A 235 -5.87 -2.03 -27.78
CA ALA A 235 -6.74 -1.49 -28.84
C ALA A 235 -7.26 -2.58 -29.78
N GLU A 236 -6.39 -3.50 -30.21
CA GLU A 236 -6.75 -4.64 -31.05
C GLU A 236 -7.73 -5.58 -30.36
N ASP A 237 -7.48 -5.91 -29.11
CA ASP A 237 -8.34 -6.81 -28.30
C ASP A 237 -9.71 -6.17 -28.05
N GLU A 238 -9.81 -4.87 -27.80
CA GLU A 238 -11.09 -4.17 -27.66
C GLU A 238 -11.92 -4.18 -28.96
N ILE A 239 -11.28 -4.00 -30.10
CA ILE A 239 -11.96 -4.07 -31.38
C ILE A 239 -12.44 -5.51 -31.64
N ARG A 240 -11.62 -6.54 -31.36
CA ARG A 240 -12.05 -7.95 -31.46
C ARG A 240 -13.27 -8.24 -30.60
N ILE A 241 -13.25 -7.77 -29.36
CA ILE A 241 -14.37 -7.95 -28.43
C ILE A 241 -15.64 -7.30 -29.00
N SER A 242 -15.55 -6.07 -29.50
CA SER A 242 -16.67 -5.39 -30.11
C SER A 242 -17.28 -6.24 -31.24
N TYR A 243 -16.47 -6.73 -32.16
CA TYR A 243 -16.95 -7.62 -33.24
C TYR A 243 -17.55 -8.93 -32.76
N ILE A 244 -17.00 -9.51 -31.67
CA ILE A 244 -17.53 -10.76 -31.09
C ILE A 244 -18.89 -10.53 -30.43
N ILE A 245 -19.10 -9.36 -29.83
CA ILE A 245 -20.36 -9.01 -29.14
C ILE A 245 -21.46 -8.67 -30.16
N ASP A 246 -21.09 -8.02 -31.26
CA ASP A 246 -22.02 -7.57 -32.32
C ASP A 246 -22.44 -8.70 -33.30
N ALA A 247 -21.77 -9.87 -33.23
CA ALA A 247 -22.04 -11.05 -34.07
C ALA A 247 -22.95 -12.07 -33.39
#